data_0de00f3a28b39cc1c65e66ac77ac379d
#
_entry.id   0de00f3a28b39cc1c65e66ac77ac379d
#
_cell.length_a   1.000
_cell.length_b   1.000
_cell.length_c   1.000
_cell.angle_alpha   90.00
_cell.angle_beta   90.00
_cell.angle_gamma   90.00
#
_symmetry.space_group_name_H-M   'P 1'
#
loop_
_entity.id
_entity.type
_entity.pdbx_description
1 polymer ?
#
loop_
_entity_poly.entity_id
_entity_poly.type
_entity_poly.pdbx_seq_one_letter_code
_entity_poly.pdbx_strand_id
1 'polypeptide(L)'
;MLRKKRYLTVFSLLCAVVTTTTAHAAFVQHAPVLGVAPAANTNLKKIPQSAAVLVGEPNLGSTQDYLYVLDVTGINHAGSITTSAIAESTKLTVPLTTMKTGWYAAHWNVQSEDGHMVGGDDGSWWAFGVRANSPSAKTVKIVLRASVAVAPLPTSLTVNLNGRRVGMRTLTTSIASARVTSFRFLRTNDAPDSLRNASFTWPVSYNKKTKKYSSTGIIPFAGTYTVTAQITSTNAGVTRTSLWSSDVIIAN
;
A
#
# COMPACT_ATOMS: atom_id res chain seq x y z
N MET A 1 -19.66 -62.76 61.04
CA MET A 1 -20.17 -61.61 60.28
C MET A 1 -18.98 -60.66 59.93
N LEU A 2 -18.37 -60.82 58.75
CA LEU A 2 -17.22 -60.01 58.36
C LEU A 2 -17.75 -58.94 57.36
N ARG A 3 -17.64 -57.64 57.73
CA ARG A 3 -17.94 -56.49 56.83
C ARG A 3 -16.71 -56.23 55.95
N LYS A 4 -16.85 -56.47 54.65
CA LYS A 4 -15.86 -56.07 53.63
C LYS A 4 -15.94 -54.56 53.39
N LYS A 5 -14.87 -53.83 53.72
CA LYS A 5 -14.68 -52.41 53.36
C LYS A 5 -14.22 -52.40 51.87
N ARG A 6 -15.01 -51.74 51.02
CA ARG A 6 -14.63 -51.44 49.63
C ARG A 6 -13.87 -50.12 49.62
N TYR A 7 -12.60 -50.18 49.23
CA TYR A 7 -11.82 -48.96 48.95
C TYR A 7 -12.14 -48.49 47.53
N LEU A 8 -12.68 -47.34 47.40
CA LEU A 8 -12.91 -46.67 46.12
C LEU A 8 -11.63 -45.90 45.76
N THR A 9 -10.87 -46.42 44.83
CA THR A 9 -9.67 -45.74 44.32
C THR A 9 -10.12 -44.74 43.29
N VAL A 10 -10.07 -43.44 43.66
CA VAL A 10 -10.31 -42.32 42.74
C VAL A 10 -9.04 -42.11 41.94
N PHE A 11 -9.09 -42.51 40.65
CA PHE A 11 -8.04 -42.19 39.71
C PHE A 11 -8.24 -40.74 39.22
N SER A 12 -7.47 -39.81 39.76
CA SER A 12 -7.43 -38.41 39.26
C SER A 12 -6.66 -38.41 37.95
N LEU A 13 -7.39 -38.31 36.86
CA LEU A 13 -6.82 -38.11 35.53
C LEU A 13 -6.42 -36.64 35.41
N LEU A 14 -5.14 -36.34 35.61
CA LEU A 14 -4.56 -35.01 35.41
C LEU A 14 -4.44 -34.77 33.92
N CYS A 15 -5.46 -34.16 33.30
CA CYS A 15 -5.37 -33.64 31.93
C CYS A 15 -4.40 -32.45 31.92
N ALA A 16 -3.15 -32.69 31.53
CA ALA A 16 -2.24 -31.63 31.17
C ALA A 16 -2.75 -30.94 29.88
N VAL A 17 -3.39 -29.79 30.01
CA VAL A 17 -3.70 -28.92 28.89
C VAL A 17 -2.38 -28.32 28.44
N VAL A 18 -1.78 -28.91 27.40
CA VAL A 18 -0.68 -28.28 26.67
C VAL A 18 -1.28 -27.13 25.86
N THR A 19 -1.26 -25.93 26.42
CA THR A 19 -1.50 -24.73 25.64
C THR A 19 -0.31 -24.51 24.73
N THR A 20 -0.41 -24.97 23.49
CA THR A 20 0.48 -24.52 22.43
C THR A 20 0.19 -23.04 22.21
N THR A 21 0.98 -22.19 22.84
CA THR A 21 1.09 -20.80 22.42
C THR A 21 1.68 -20.82 21.03
N THR A 22 0.83 -20.77 19.99
CA THR A 22 1.27 -20.38 18.67
C THR A 22 1.87 -18.99 18.84
N ALA A 23 3.20 -18.91 18.84
CA ALA A 23 3.88 -17.65 18.63
C ALA A 23 3.39 -17.14 17.27
N HIS A 24 2.39 -16.28 17.30
CA HIS A 24 2.11 -15.44 16.16
C HIS A 24 3.37 -14.58 16.04
N ALA A 25 4.17 -14.84 15.02
CA ALA A 25 5.13 -13.85 14.57
C ALA A 25 4.31 -12.57 14.43
N ALA A 26 4.47 -11.66 15.37
CA ALA A 26 3.94 -10.32 15.22
C ALA A 26 4.60 -9.82 13.93
N PHE A 27 3.83 -9.79 12.84
CA PHE A 27 4.20 -8.96 11.72
C PHE A 27 4.42 -7.59 12.36
N VAL A 28 5.65 -7.10 12.32
CA VAL A 28 5.96 -5.74 12.69
C VAL A 28 5.06 -4.91 11.79
N GLN A 29 3.96 -4.46 12.35
CA GLN A 29 3.00 -3.65 11.64
C GLN A 29 3.67 -2.29 11.55
N HIS A 30 4.27 -2.00 10.41
CA HIS A 30 4.83 -0.68 10.13
C HIS A 30 3.80 0.36 10.49
N ALA A 31 4.22 1.43 11.15
CA ALA A 31 3.35 2.49 11.63
C ALA A 31 2.39 2.95 10.53
N PRO A 32 1.09 3.03 10.80
CA PRO A 32 0.13 3.39 9.78
C PRO A 32 0.34 4.84 9.33
N VAL A 33 0.27 5.08 8.03
CA VAL A 33 0.15 6.44 7.50
C VAL A 33 -1.25 6.94 7.81
N LEU A 34 -1.36 7.93 8.68
CA LEU A 34 -2.63 8.53 9.10
C LEU A 34 -3.11 9.60 8.13
N GLY A 35 -2.19 10.22 7.38
CA GLY A 35 -2.55 11.20 6.39
C GLY A 35 -1.36 11.74 5.61
N VAL A 36 -1.63 12.25 4.41
CA VAL A 36 -0.64 12.92 3.56
C VAL A 36 -1.20 14.23 3.00
N ALA A 37 -0.33 15.19 2.80
CA ALA A 37 -0.63 16.46 2.12
C ALA A 37 0.50 16.76 1.12
N PRO A 38 0.20 17.11 -0.14
CA PRO A 38 -1.13 17.07 -0.77
C PRO A 38 -1.77 15.70 -0.72
N ALA A 39 -3.10 15.64 -0.75
CA ALA A 39 -3.81 14.36 -0.72
C ALA A 39 -3.40 13.46 -1.89
N ALA A 40 -3.20 12.17 -1.61
CA ALA A 40 -2.82 11.19 -2.61
C ALA A 40 -3.85 11.11 -3.75
N ASN A 41 -3.37 10.86 -4.96
CA ASN A 41 -4.19 10.68 -6.16
C ASN A 41 -5.07 11.89 -6.53
N THR A 42 -4.65 13.10 -6.16
CA THR A 42 -5.34 14.35 -6.51
C THR A 42 -4.56 15.16 -7.53
N ASN A 43 -5.26 15.93 -8.36
CA ASN A 43 -4.68 16.93 -9.25
C ASN A 43 -5.08 18.33 -8.77
N LEU A 44 -4.13 19.03 -8.18
CA LEU A 44 -4.35 20.32 -7.52
C LEU A 44 -4.55 21.44 -8.52
N LYS A 45 -5.46 22.38 -8.21
CA LYS A 45 -5.66 23.61 -8.99
C LYS A 45 -4.63 24.69 -8.69
N LYS A 46 -3.96 24.61 -7.54
CA LYS A 46 -2.95 25.57 -7.07
C LYS A 46 -1.68 24.83 -6.68
N ILE A 47 -0.54 25.49 -6.84
CA ILE A 47 0.74 24.98 -6.35
C ILE A 47 0.68 24.91 -4.82
N PRO A 48 0.94 23.76 -4.21
CA PRO A 48 1.00 23.65 -2.75
C PRO A 48 2.27 24.32 -2.21
N GLN A 49 2.19 24.90 -1.03
CA GLN A 49 3.34 25.54 -0.38
C GLN A 49 4.18 24.56 0.44
N SER A 50 3.60 23.43 0.82
CA SER A 50 4.26 22.40 1.61
C SER A 50 3.74 21.00 1.26
N ALA A 51 4.54 20.00 1.60
CA ALA A 51 4.11 18.61 1.69
C ALA A 51 4.28 18.11 3.12
N ALA A 52 3.44 17.17 3.52
CA ALA A 52 3.50 16.57 4.84
C ALA A 52 3.02 15.11 4.83
N VAL A 53 3.55 14.33 5.76
CA VAL A 53 3.04 13.00 6.11
C VAL A 53 2.84 12.93 7.62
N LEU A 54 1.73 12.33 8.04
CA LEU A 54 1.43 12.01 9.44
C LEU A 54 1.50 10.51 9.60
N VAL A 55 2.40 10.08 10.49
CA VAL A 55 2.67 8.66 10.77
C VAL A 55 2.21 8.37 12.20
N GLY A 56 1.48 7.27 12.40
CA GLY A 56 0.94 6.86 13.69
C GLY A 56 1.99 6.20 14.57
N GLU A 57 3.12 6.84 14.74
CA GLU A 57 4.22 6.39 15.61
C GLU A 57 5.02 7.61 16.07
N PRO A 58 5.42 7.65 17.35
CA PRO A 58 6.32 8.68 17.86
C PRO A 58 7.72 8.53 17.27
N ASN A 59 8.37 9.65 17.05
CA ASN A 59 9.75 9.75 16.56
C ASN A 59 10.51 10.81 17.33
N LEU A 60 11.75 10.52 17.66
CA LEU A 60 12.66 11.43 18.35
C LEU A 60 13.31 12.48 17.44
N GLY A 61 13.05 12.42 16.15
CA GLY A 61 13.77 13.21 15.13
C GLY A 61 15.14 12.58 14.82
N SER A 62 15.25 12.01 13.63
CA SER A 62 16.48 11.37 13.16
C SER A 62 17.05 12.10 11.96
N THR A 63 18.38 12.07 11.82
CA THR A 63 19.05 12.53 10.60
C THR A 63 18.75 11.65 9.39
N GLN A 64 18.13 10.49 9.60
CA GLN A 64 17.68 9.57 8.56
C GLN A 64 16.25 9.83 8.09
N ASP A 65 15.53 10.73 8.78
CA ASP A 65 14.19 11.14 8.35
C ASP A 65 14.28 11.96 7.07
N TYR A 66 13.38 11.67 6.13
CA TYR A 66 13.27 12.47 4.93
C TYR A 66 11.84 12.52 4.40
N LEU A 67 11.56 13.58 3.67
CA LEU A 67 10.39 13.74 2.83
C LEU A 67 10.80 14.47 1.56
N TYR A 68 10.91 13.74 0.47
CA TYR A 68 11.20 14.28 -0.86
C TYR A 68 9.93 14.48 -1.65
N VAL A 69 9.93 15.46 -2.54
CA VAL A 69 8.88 15.67 -3.53
C VAL A 69 9.54 15.75 -4.90
N LEU A 70 9.43 14.69 -5.66
CA LEU A 70 10.16 14.48 -6.90
C LEU A 70 9.28 14.73 -8.12
N ASP A 71 9.80 15.40 -9.12
CA ASP A 71 9.16 15.51 -10.42
C ASP A 71 9.50 14.32 -11.34
N VAL A 72 9.00 14.35 -12.56
CA VAL A 72 9.21 13.28 -13.56
C VAL A 72 10.68 13.09 -13.98
N THR A 73 11.54 14.06 -13.67
CA THR A 73 12.99 13.99 -13.94
C THR A 73 13.80 13.57 -12.73
N GLY A 74 13.14 13.38 -11.58
CA GLY A 74 13.77 13.01 -10.32
C GLY A 74 14.34 14.20 -9.53
N ILE A 75 14.04 15.43 -9.95
CA ILE A 75 14.44 16.63 -9.20
C ILE A 75 13.58 16.76 -7.95
N ASN A 76 14.24 16.95 -6.80
CA ASN A 76 13.57 17.18 -5.53
C ASN A 76 13.19 18.66 -5.38
N HIS A 77 11.92 18.92 -5.08
CA HIS A 77 11.33 20.24 -4.84
C HIS A 77 11.08 20.52 -3.35
N ALA A 78 11.43 19.58 -2.47
CA ALA A 78 11.29 19.75 -1.02
C ALA A 78 12.49 20.51 -0.45
N GLY A 79 12.20 21.48 0.41
CA GLY A 79 13.21 22.15 1.24
C GLY A 79 13.51 21.36 2.52
N SER A 80 14.04 22.06 3.53
CA SER A 80 14.40 21.43 4.81
C SER A 80 13.20 20.84 5.52
N ILE A 81 13.37 19.64 6.04
CA ILE A 81 12.36 18.91 6.79
C ILE A 81 12.15 19.52 8.19
N THR A 82 10.92 19.53 8.64
CA THR A 82 10.54 19.83 10.02
C THR A 82 9.75 18.65 10.55
N THR A 83 10.16 18.14 11.70
CA THR A 83 9.50 17.05 12.41
C THR A 83 8.76 17.63 13.62
N SER A 84 7.51 17.22 13.82
CA SER A 84 6.72 17.62 14.98
C SER A 84 5.92 16.44 15.54
N ALA A 85 5.93 16.29 16.85
CA ALA A 85 5.09 15.32 17.55
C ALA A 85 3.64 15.82 17.61
N ILE A 86 2.68 14.93 17.37
CA ILE A 86 1.25 15.18 17.51
C ILE A 86 0.65 13.98 18.27
N ALA A 87 0.51 14.11 19.58
CA ALA A 87 0.17 12.98 20.46
C ALA A 87 1.12 11.80 20.22
N GLU A 88 0.58 10.61 19.97
CA GLU A 88 1.33 9.38 19.68
C GLU A 88 1.77 9.27 18.21
N SER A 89 1.87 10.39 17.49
CA SER A 89 2.13 10.42 16.05
C SER A 89 3.23 11.41 15.72
N THR A 90 3.88 11.20 14.59
CA THR A 90 4.89 12.09 14.05
C THR A 90 4.43 12.70 12.74
N LYS A 91 4.56 14.01 12.61
CA LYS A 91 4.32 14.73 11.37
C LYS A 91 5.64 15.24 10.80
N LEU A 92 5.97 14.79 9.59
CA LEU A 92 7.02 15.37 8.77
C LEU A 92 6.42 16.45 7.87
N THR A 93 7.07 17.57 7.75
CA THR A 93 6.65 18.68 6.87
C THR A 93 7.85 19.24 6.14
N VAL A 94 7.70 19.53 4.84
CA VAL A 94 8.69 20.24 4.03
C VAL A 94 8.05 21.38 3.29
N PRO A 95 8.68 22.56 3.20
CA PRO A 95 8.27 23.61 2.28
C PRO A 95 8.55 23.14 0.84
N LEU A 96 7.72 23.59 -0.11
CA LEU A 96 7.88 23.26 -1.52
C LEU A 96 8.32 24.48 -2.29
N THR A 97 9.36 24.33 -3.09
CA THR A 97 9.97 25.41 -3.88
C THR A 97 9.97 25.07 -5.36
N THR A 98 9.89 26.08 -6.19
CA THR A 98 10.06 25.97 -7.66
C THR A 98 9.17 24.96 -8.38
N MET A 99 8.05 24.56 -7.79
CA MET A 99 7.10 23.65 -8.42
C MET A 99 6.44 24.26 -9.64
N LYS A 100 6.29 23.46 -10.68
CA LYS A 100 5.63 23.80 -11.94
C LYS A 100 4.35 22.95 -12.11
N THR A 101 3.64 23.19 -13.18
CA THR A 101 2.58 22.29 -13.66
C THR A 101 3.17 20.93 -14.01
N GLY A 102 2.64 19.85 -13.43
CA GLY A 102 3.18 18.51 -13.68
C GLY A 102 2.70 17.47 -12.68
N TRP A 103 3.24 16.27 -12.83
CA TRP A 103 3.03 15.13 -11.95
C TRP A 103 4.21 14.96 -11.01
N TYR A 104 3.90 14.67 -9.75
CA TYR A 104 4.88 14.57 -8.68
C TYR A 104 4.65 13.30 -7.87
N ALA A 105 5.72 12.78 -7.29
CA ALA A 105 5.66 11.75 -6.26
C ALA A 105 6.36 12.26 -5.00
N ALA A 106 5.74 12.04 -3.86
CA ALA A 106 6.38 12.23 -2.58
C ALA A 106 6.89 10.90 -2.05
N HIS A 107 8.08 10.92 -1.44
CA HIS A 107 8.75 9.78 -0.85
C HIS A 107 9.26 10.15 0.54
N TRP A 108 8.93 9.35 1.54
CA TRP A 108 9.25 9.64 2.93
C TRP A 108 9.80 8.42 3.66
N ASN A 109 10.50 8.70 4.73
CA ASN A 109 10.95 7.72 5.70
C ASN A 109 11.08 8.39 7.06
N VAL A 110 10.81 7.63 8.12
CA VAL A 110 10.89 8.06 9.52
C VAL A 110 11.58 6.96 10.31
N GLN A 111 12.48 7.33 11.20
CA GLN A 111 13.03 6.39 12.16
C GLN A 111 12.18 6.44 13.44
N SER A 112 11.61 5.30 13.83
CA SER A 112 10.85 5.16 15.07
C SER A 112 11.74 5.19 16.32
N GLU A 113 11.15 5.34 17.50
CA GLU A 113 11.89 5.39 18.79
C GLU A 113 12.71 4.12 19.04
N ASP A 114 12.29 2.98 18.54
CA ASP A 114 13.01 1.71 18.64
C ASP A 114 14.13 1.54 17.59
N GLY A 115 14.36 2.58 16.76
CA GLY A 115 15.41 2.62 15.75
C GLY A 115 15.05 2.01 14.41
N HIS A 116 13.84 1.45 14.24
CA HIS A 116 13.39 0.91 12.96
C HIS A 116 13.04 2.03 11.98
N MET A 117 13.29 1.78 10.69
CA MET A 117 12.89 2.68 9.63
C MET A 117 11.44 2.38 9.24
N VAL A 118 10.57 3.38 9.37
CA VAL A 118 9.16 3.31 9.03
C VAL A 118 8.94 4.08 7.74
N GLY A 119 8.43 3.40 6.76
CA GLY A 119 8.24 3.99 5.43
C GLY A 119 8.99 3.24 4.36
N GLY A 120 10.20 2.89 4.53
CA GLY A 120 11.04 2.05 3.69
C GLY A 120 10.53 1.75 2.26
N ASP A 121 10.86 0.58 1.75
CA ASP A 121 10.68 0.26 0.33
C ASP A 121 9.23 0.13 -0.14
N ASP A 122 8.26 -0.08 0.75
CA ASP A 122 6.96 -0.64 0.39
C ASP A 122 5.72 0.22 0.60
N GLY A 123 5.77 1.43 1.10
CA GLY A 123 4.57 2.21 1.39
C GLY A 123 4.80 3.70 1.53
N SER A 124 6.02 4.10 1.31
CA SER A 124 6.48 5.47 1.55
C SER A 124 6.26 6.42 0.37
N TRP A 125 5.45 6.03 -0.60
CA TRP A 125 5.22 6.83 -1.79
C TRP A 125 3.75 7.24 -1.93
N TRP A 126 3.51 8.48 -2.32
CA TRP A 126 2.22 8.89 -2.88
C TRP A 126 2.40 9.83 -4.06
N ALA A 127 1.41 9.87 -4.95
CA ALA A 127 1.45 10.69 -6.14
C ALA A 127 0.35 11.76 -6.13
N PHE A 128 0.65 12.92 -6.71
CA PHE A 128 -0.30 13.99 -6.95
C PHE A 128 0.09 14.79 -8.21
N GLY A 129 -0.85 15.56 -8.72
CA GLY A 129 -0.64 16.48 -9.82
C GLY A 129 -0.80 17.92 -9.39
N VAL A 130 -0.16 18.82 -10.12
CA VAL A 130 -0.33 20.28 -9.98
C VAL A 130 -0.71 20.82 -11.35
N ARG A 131 -1.98 21.19 -11.55
CA ARG A 131 -2.53 21.65 -12.84
C ARG A 131 -2.13 20.77 -14.02
N ALA A 132 -1.85 19.52 -13.75
CA ALA A 132 -1.28 18.60 -14.73
C ALA A 132 -2.29 18.30 -15.83
N ASN A 133 -1.90 18.53 -17.08
CA ASN A 133 -2.67 18.12 -18.23
C ASN A 133 -2.47 16.63 -18.44
N SER A 134 -3.56 15.97 -18.62
CA SER A 134 -3.50 14.55 -18.86
C SER A 134 -3.65 14.26 -20.35
N PRO A 135 -2.72 13.56 -20.98
CA PRO A 135 -2.81 13.20 -22.40
C PRO A 135 -4.02 12.29 -22.68
N SER A 136 -4.31 12.09 -23.97
CA SER A 136 -5.47 11.29 -24.42
C SER A 136 -5.54 9.91 -23.77
N ALA A 137 -6.75 9.50 -23.48
CA ALA A 137 -7.03 8.21 -22.86
C ALA A 137 -6.59 7.04 -23.77
N LYS A 138 -5.96 6.03 -23.16
CA LYS A 138 -5.73 4.72 -23.77
C LYS A 138 -6.19 3.64 -22.81
N THR A 139 -6.75 2.58 -23.35
CA THR A 139 -7.10 1.37 -22.59
C THR A 139 -5.98 0.35 -22.77
N VAL A 140 -5.46 -0.16 -21.68
CA VAL A 140 -4.49 -1.26 -21.64
C VAL A 140 -5.13 -2.40 -20.88
N LYS A 141 -5.12 -3.60 -21.45
CA LYS A 141 -5.56 -4.81 -20.78
C LYS A 141 -4.38 -5.42 -20.05
N ILE A 142 -4.53 -5.62 -18.74
CA ILE A 142 -3.53 -6.27 -17.89
C ILE A 142 -4.10 -7.62 -17.47
N VAL A 143 -3.33 -8.69 -17.66
CA VAL A 143 -3.68 -10.03 -17.20
C VAL A 143 -2.82 -10.34 -15.98
N LEU A 144 -3.43 -10.36 -14.81
CA LEU A 144 -2.76 -10.73 -13.57
C LEU A 144 -2.84 -12.24 -13.38
N ARG A 145 -1.75 -12.82 -12.89
CA ARG A 145 -1.66 -14.26 -12.57
C ARG A 145 -1.36 -14.43 -11.10
N ALA A 146 -1.98 -15.40 -10.47
CA ALA A 146 -1.69 -15.73 -9.08
C ALA A 146 -0.25 -16.25 -8.97
N SER A 147 0.50 -15.71 -8.02
CA SER A 147 1.82 -16.23 -7.63
C SER A 147 1.70 -17.56 -6.89
N VAL A 148 0.55 -17.80 -6.24
CA VAL A 148 0.20 -19.05 -5.56
C VAL A 148 -1.23 -19.39 -5.95
N ALA A 149 -1.45 -20.61 -6.44
CA ALA A 149 -2.78 -21.10 -6.79
C ALA A 149 -3.61 -21.28 -5.51
N VAL A 150 -4.65 -20.47 -5.34
CA VAL A 150 -5.62 -20.57 -4.26
C VAL A 150 -6.97 -20.91 -4.90
N ALA A 151 -7.37 -22.18 -4.81
CA ALA A 151 -8.72 -22.56 -5.24
C ALA A 151 -9.79 -21.90 -4.33
N PRO A 152 -10.93 -21.44 -4.85
CA PRO A 152 -11.43 -21.60 -6.23
C PRO A 152 -11.26 -20.36 -7.13
N LEU A 153 -10.20 -19.57 -6.96
CA LEU A 153 -9.99 -18.40 -7.79
C LEU A 153 -9.65 -18.77 -9.24
N PRO A 154 -10.01 -17.95 -10.22
CA PRO A 154 -9.62 -18.16 -11.61
C PRO A 154 -8.08 -18.14 -11.73
N THR A 155 -7.53 -18.83 -12.72
CA THR A 155 -6.08 -18.90 -12.96
C THR A 155 -5.50 -17.56 -13.42
N SER A 156 -6.35 -16.64 -13.86
CA SER A 156 -5.96 -15.27 -14.24
C SER A 156 -7.07 -14.28 -13.95
N LEU A 157 -6.69 -13.07 -13.56
CA LEU A 157 -7.56 -11.93 -13.38
C LEU A 157 -7.28 -10.91 -14.47
N THR A 158 -8.30 -10.55 -15.26
CA THR A 158 -8.16 -9.50 -16.26
C THR A 158 -8.62 -8.17 -15.69
N VAL A 159 -7.77 -7.17 -15.74
CA VAL A 159 -8.09 -5.79 -15.39
C VAL A 159 -7.91 -4.88 -16.59
N ASN A 160 -8.72 -3.85 -16.71
CA ASN A 160 -8.59 -2.83 -17.75
C ASN A 160 -8.06 -1.55 -17.11
N LEU A 161 -6.85 -1.17 -17.47
CA LEU A 161 -6.27 0.13 -17.13
C LEU A 161 -6.81 1.14 -18.14
N ASN A 162 -7.74 1.97 -17.72
CA ASN A 162 -8.33 3.02 -18.53
C ASN A 162 -7.85 4.38 -18.04
N GLY A 163 -7.55 5.28 -18.94
CA GLY A 163 -7.12 6.63 -18.59
C GLY A 163 -5.97 7.13 -19.46
N ARG A 164 -5.36 8.20 -19.03
CA ARG A 164 -4.34 8.94 -19.75
C ARG A 164 -2.96 8.28 -19.58
N ARG A 165 -2.02 8.50 -20.52
CA ARG A 165 -0.74 7.80 -20.56
C ARG A 165 0.04 7.87 -19.25
N VAL A 166 0.25 9.08 -18.74
CA VAL A 166 0.81 9.36 -17.43
C VAL A 166 -0.21 10.19 -16.68
N GLY A 167 -0.31 10.05 -15.38
CA GLY A 167 -1.27 10.75 -14.56
C GLY A 167 -2.42 9.86 -14.11
N MET A 168 -3.66 10.38 -14.13
CA MET A 168 -4.79 9.66 -13.57
C MET A 168 -5.21 8.45 -14.42
N ARG A 169 -5.37 7.32 -13.78
CA ARG A 169 -5.74 6.02 -14.35
C ARG A 169 -6.88 5.42 -13.59
N THR A 170 -7.69 4.63 -14.26
CA THR A 170 -8.76 3.85 -13.63
C THR A 170 -8.60 2.39 -14.03
N LEU A 171 -8.54 1.50 -13.04
CA LEU A 171 -8.60 0.06 -13.22
C LEU A 171 -10.01 -0.42 -12.95
N THR A 172 -10.54 -1.26 -13.81
CA THR A 172 -11.83 -1.91 -13.60
C THR A 172 -11.71 -3.41 -13.80
N THR A 173 -12.34 -4.17 -12.92
CA THR A 173 -12.40 -5.63 -13.02
C THR A 173 -13.67 -6.17 -12.36
N SER A 174 -14.02 -7.41 -12.67
CA SER A 174 -15.08 -8.18 -12.00
C SER A 174 -14.55 -9.54 -11.59
N ILE A 175 -14.92 -9.99 -10.41
CA ILE A 175 -14.58 -11.31 -9.86
C ILE A 175 -15.77 -11.81 -9.06
N ALA A 176 -16.27 -13.02 -9.35
CA ALA A 176 -17.51 -13.51 -8.78
C ALA A 176 -17.37 -13.99 -7.32
N SER A 177 -16.23 -14.56 -6.95
CA SER A 177 -16.03 -15.30 -5.70
C SER A 177 -14.99 -14.68 -4.75
N ALA A 178 -14.54 -13.46 -5.02
CA ALA A 178 -13.49 -12.82 -4.24
C ALA A 178 -13.63 -11.31 -4.21
N ARG A 179 -12.94 -10.66 -3.28
CA ARG A 179 -12.89 -9.21 -3.14
C ARG A 179 -11.49 -8.70 -3.46
N VAL A 180 -11.39 -7.77 -4.41
CA VAL A 180 -10.17 -6.99 -4.61
C VAL A 180 -10.08 -5.93 -3.53
N THR A 181 -8.98 -5.90 -2.78
CA THR A 181 -8.78 -4.97 -1.65
C THR A 181 -7.89 -3.80 -2.00
N SER A 182 -6.87 -4.03 -2.83
CA SER A 182 -5.99 -2.96 -3.30
C SER A 182 -5.34 -3.31 -4.64
N PHE A 183 -4.88 -2.28 -5.35
CA PHE A 183 -3.92 -2.38 -6.44
C PHE A 183 -2.67 -1.60 -6.06
N ARG A 184 -1.51 -2.21 -6.32
CA ARG A 184 -0.20 -1.60 -6.11
C ARG A 184 0.56 -1.58 -7.43
N PHE A 185 1.20 -0.46 -7.72
CA PHE A 185 2.10 -0.27 -8.85
C PHE A 185 3.51 -0.06 -8.29
N LEU A 186 4.40 -1.00 -8.54
CA LEU A 186 5.82 -0.90 -8.21
C LEU A 186 6.61 -0.68 -9.48
N ARG A 187 7.35 0.41 -9.56
CA ARG A 187 8.24 0.69 -10.68
C ARG A 187 9.47 -0.23 -10.63
N THR A 188 9.79 -0.89 -11.72
CA THR A 188 10.79 -1.97 -11.76
C THR A 188 12.05 -1.66 -12.54
N ASN A 189 12.14 -0.49 -13.21
CA ASN A 189 13.33 -0.19 -14.01
C ASN A 189 13.79 1.28 -14.01
N ASP A 190 15.02 1.47 -14.37
CA ASP A 190 15.83 2.47 -15.07
C ASP A 190 15.40 3.94 -15.06
N ALA A 191 14.76 4.35 -14.03
CA ALA A 191 14.58 5.75 -13.74
C ALA A 191 15.87 6.33 -13.13
N PRO A 192 15.96 7.65 -13.02
CA PRO A 192 16.87 8.26 -12.07
C PRO A 192 16.81 7.52 -10.74
N ASP A 193 17.94 7.30 -10.07
CA ASP A 193 17.99 6.50 -8.83
C ASP A 193 16.97 6.95 -7.78
N SER A 194 16.69 8.25 -7.73
CA SER A 194 15.67 8.84 -6.86
C SER A 194 14.24 8.38 -7.12
N LEU A 195 13.95 7.84 -8.31
CA LEU A 195 12.61 7.36 -8.72
C LEU A 195 12.55 5.83 -8.84
N ARG A 196 13.67 5.14 -8.56
CA ARG A 196 13.72 3.67 -8.56
C ARG A 196 12.85 3.14 -7.43
N ASN A 197 12.14 2.05 -7.68
CA ASN A 197 11.25 1.39 -6.70
C ASN A 197 10.06 2.25 -6.22
N ALA A 198 9.71 3.34 -6.91
CA ALA A 198 8.52 4.10 -6.58
C ALA A 198 7.28 3.19 -6.60
N SER A 199 6.52 3.22 -5.52
CA SER A 199 5.39 2.32 -5.28
C SER A 199 4.12 3.09 -4.95
N PHE A 200 3.05 2.86 -5.72
CA PHE A 200 1.78 3.58 -5.56
C PHE A 200 0.65 2.60 -5.28
N THR A 201 0.04 2.70 -4.11
CA THR A 201 -1.12 1.88 -3.73
C THR A 201 -2.40 2.66 -3.94
N TRP A 202 -3.36 2.03 -4.63
CA TRP A 202 -4.64 2.63 -4.94
C TRP A 202 -5.77 1.95 -4.14
N PRO A 203 -6.66 2.73 -3.52
CA PRO A 203 -7.84 2.20 -2.88
C PRO A 203 -8.80 1.63 -3.92
N VAL A 204 -9.57 0.62 -3.53
CA VAL A 204 -10.53 -0.06 -4.40
C VAL A 204 -11.95 0.19 -3.93
N SER A 205 -12.83 0.53 -4.86
CA SER A 205 -14.26 0.66 -4.66
C SER A 205 -15.03 -0.45 -5.38
N TYR A 206 -16.08 -0.98 -4.76
CA TYR A 206 -16.96 -1.96 -5.35
C TYR A 206 -18.32 -1.35 -5.69
N ASN A 207 -18.71 -1.46 -6.95
CA ASN A 207 -20.04 -1.03 -7.41
C ASN A 207 -21.00 -2.22 -7.39
N LYS A 208 -21.95 -2.20 -6.45
CA LYS A 208 -22.94 -3.28 -6.25
C LYS A 208 -23.86 -3.48 -7.47
N LYS A 209 -24.18 -2.42 -8.22
CA LYS A 209 -25.08 -2.50 -9.39
C LYS A 209 -24.40 -3.19 -10.57
N THR A 210 -23.15 -2.81 -10.86
CA THR A 210 -22.41 -3.35 -12.00
C THR A 210 -21.59 -4.59 -11.65
N LYS A 211 -21.49 -4.93 -10.35
CA LYS A 211 -20.64 -6.01 -9.82
C LYS A 211 -19.17 -5.85 -10.24
N LYS A 212 -18.70 -4.61 -10.37
CA LYS A 212 -17.33 -4.29 -10.77
C LYS A 212 -16.58 -3.63 -9.63
N TYR A 213 -15.30 -3.95 -9.53
CA TYR A 213 -14.33 -3.24 -8.74
C TYR A 213 -13.70 -2.14 -9.59
N SER A 214 -13.45 -0.98 -9.02
CA SER A 214 -12.75 0.12 -9.67
C SER A 214 -11.76 0.76 -8.72
N SER A 215 -10.64 1.20 -9.25
CA SER A 215 -9.63 1.94 -8.54
C SER A 215 -9.13 3.06 -9.44
N THR A 216 -9.01 4.25 -8.89
CA THR A 216 -8.49 5.42 -9.61
C THR A 216 -7.31 5.98 -8.86
N GLY A 217 -6.23 6.22 -9.57
CA GLY A 217 -5.01 6.77 -8.99
C GLY A 217 -4.14 7.45 -10.03
N ILE A 218 -3.04 7.99 -9.57
CA ILE A 218 -2.03 8.66 -10.40
C ILE A 218 -0.83 7.74 -10.54
N ILE A 219 -0.35 7.57 -11.78
CA ILE A 219 0.98 7.08 -12.09
C ILE A 219 1.75 8.28 -12.62
N PRO A 220 2.65 8.88 -11.82
CA PRO A 220 3.25 10.16 -12.15
C PRO A 220 4.33 10.06 -13.22
N PHE A 221 4.94 8.88 -13.40
CA PHE A 221 6.10 8.68 -14.26
C PHE A 221 5.85 7.59 -15.29
N ALA A 222 6.43 7.74 -16.48
CA ALA A 222 6.52 6.64 -17.43
C ALA A 222 7.52 5.58 -16.95
N GLY A 223 7.37 4.36 -17.39
CA GLY A 223 8.28 3.25 -17.07
C GLY A 223 7.59 1.90 -17.05
N THR A 224 8.32 0.88 -16.66
CA THR A 224 7.78 -0.45 -16.40
C THR A 224 7.37 -0.56 -14.95
N TYR A 225 6.19 -1.11 -14.71
CA TYR A 225 5.62 -1.31 -13.39
C TYR A 225 5.18 -2.75 -13.23
N THR A 226 5.49 -3.36 -12.10
CA THR A 226 4.78 -4.55 -11.65
C THR A 226 3.47 -4.11 -10.98
N VAL A 227 2.35 -4.52 -11.55
CA VAL A 227 1.03 -4.29 -10.98
C VAL A 227 0.65 -5.50 -10.14
N THR A 228 0.36 -5.27 -8.87
CA THR A 228 -0.09 -6.31 -7.95
C THR A 228 -1.51 -6.02 -7.49
N ALA A 229 -2.41 -7.01 -7.60
CA ALA A 229 -3.72 -6.98 -7.00
C ALA A 229 -3.73 -7.84 -5.73
N GLN A 230 -4.17 -7.29 -4.63
CA GLN A 230 -4.46 -8.05 -3.43
C GLN A 230 -5.92 -8.49 -3.45
N ILE A 231 -6.13 -9.80 -3.35
CA ILE A 231 -7.45 -10.41 -3.46
C ILE A 231 -7.73 -11.23 -2.22
N THR A 232 -8.87 -10.97 -1.60
CA THR A 232 -9.36 -11.72 -0.44
C THR A 232 -10.54 -12.58 -0.86
N SER A 233 -10.49 -13.87 -0.54
CA SER A 233 -11.58 -14.82 -0.75
C SER A 233 -11.95 -15.50 0.55
N THR A 234 -13.25 -15.80 0.74
CA THR A 234 -13.74 -16.57 1.88
C THR A 234 -14.41 -17.85 1.33
N ASN A 235 -13.91 -18.99 1.77
CA ASN A 235 -14.48 -20.29 1.43
C ASN A 235 -14.62 -21.12 2.71
N ALA A 236 -15.79 -21.68 2.94
CA ALA A 236 -16.12 -22.48 4.14
C ALA A 236 -15.70 -21.79 5.47
N GLY A 237 -15.93 -20.48 5.58
CA GLY A 237 -15.58 -19.69 6.78
C GLY A 237 -14.09 -19.30 6.88
N VAL A 238 -13.23 -19.79 6.00
CA VAL A 238 -11.80 -19.45 5.98
C VAL A 238 -11.53 -18.34 5.00
N THR A 239 -11.02 -17.21 5.49
CA THR A 239 -10.59 -16.07 4.66
C THR A 239 -9.13 -16.22 4.29
N ARG A 240 -8.82 -16.10 3.02
CA ARG A 240 -7.46 -16.14 2.47
C ARG A 240 -7.19 -14.91 1.62
N THR A 241 -5.97 -14.41 1.70
CA THR A 241 -5.48 -13.33 0.85
C THR A 241 -4.45 -13.88 -0.11
N SER A 242 -4.55 -13.50 -1.36
CA SER A 242 -3.61 -13.85 -2.42
C SER A 242 -3.16 -12.61 -3.18
N LEU A 243 -1.94 -12.66 -3.71
CA LEU A 243 -1.37 -11.62 -4.57
C LEU A 243 -1.36 -12.11 -6.01
N TRP A 244 -1.80 -11.24 -6.91
CA TRP A 244 -1.84 -11.49 -8.34
C TRP A 244 -1.06 -10.38 -9.02
N SER A 245 -0.12 -10.71 -9.88
CA SER A 245 0.77 -9.71 -10.46
C SER A 245 0.99 -9.89 -11.96
N SER A 246 1.36 -8.81 -12.61
CA SER A 246 1.87 -8.76 -13.98
C SER A 246 2.61 -7.46 -14.20
N ASP A 247 3.49 -7.44 -15.19
CA ASP A 247 4.17 -6.22 -15.62
C ASP A 247 3.35 -5.44 -16.63
N VAL A 248 3.47 -4.14 -16.59
CA VAL A 248 2.85 -3.21 -17.52
C VAL A 248 3.80 -2.06 -17.86
N ILE A 249 3.86 -1.70 -19.12
CA ILE A 249 4.63 -0.53 -19.58
C ILE A 249 3.68 0.66 -19.64
N ILE A 250 4.03 1.72 -18.92
CA ILE A 250 3.35 3.01 -18.93
C ILE A 250 4.20 3.95 -19.77
N ALA A 251 3.73 4.26 -20.97
CA ALA A 251 4.40 5.20 -21.86
C ALA A 251 4.02 6.66 -21.56
N ASN A 252 4.90 7.57 -21.94
CA ASN A 252 4.61 9.03 -22.01
C ASN A 252 3.57 9.33 -23.09
#